data_8318c5119848424b60fc778aa69761f6
#
_entry.id   8318c5119848424b60fc778aa69761f6
#
_cell.length_a   1.000
_cell.length_b   1.000
_cell.length_c   1.000
_cell.angle_alpha   90.00
_cell.angle_beta   90.00
_cell.angle_gamma   90.00
#
_symmetry.space_group_name_H-M   'P 1'
#
loop_
_entity.id
_entity.type
_entity.pdbx_description
1 polymer ?
#
loop_
_entity_poly.entity_id
_entity_poly.type
_entity_poly.pdbx_seq_one_letter_code
_entity_poly.pdbx_strand_id
1 'polypeptide(L)'
;MAHDWLLVETLGGDPTVVAQGRQLKNLVPITTFLRRSPYLAAVRTAIAESVQTGQALTSITPKRDRIIRTEPVVMSDGLIHGVHVWTGPSDIDPPERPIPGPLKWDLTMGVATDTRESLINSGKNPEVEVTFGRAFAEDLPSRELNPNETKVLAMAVKAKPDQTLCSTWDLTDWRGKAIRIGFVARTILEPGPDGREHLVARAINWQSELKGPAVSTDDLAQRILSGLAQAGVHRALIDLNNWTLLKWLDEPCTFYDWRSSETGKPRVHPDDQDVMSTMTREFGGGATSRVLRLPGHDADWVPVHVTVNRVELEPDTYAGLVSLRLPTDDELAAAGLPQTP
;
A
#
# COMPACT_ATOMS: atom_id res chain seq x y z
N MET A 1 6.41 -28.85 -20.29
CA MET A 1 5.96 -27.55 -19.77
C MET A 1 7.10 -26.98 -18.97
N ALA A 2 7.58 -25.79 -19.31
CA ALA A 2 8.58 -25.13 -18.48
C ALA A 2 7.96 -24.97 -17.08
N HIS A 3 8.70 -25.43 -16.08
CA HIS A 3 8.27 -25.30 -14.69
C HIS A 3 8.63 -23.88 -14.23
N ASP A 4 7.65 -22.99 -14.22
CA ASP A 4 7.84 -21.63 -13.72
C ASP A 4 8.01 -21.62 -12.22
N TRP A 5 8.67 -20.57 -11.72
CA TRP A 5 8.71 -20.27 -10.31
C TRP A 5 7.30 -20.01 -9.76
N LEU A 6 7.01 -20.53 -8.59
CA LEU A 6 5.82 -20.17 -7.81
C LEU A 6 6.22 -19.15 -6.74
N LEU A 7 5.51 -18.04 -6.67
CA LEU A 7 5.58 -17.14 -5.52
C LEU A 7 4.50 -17.55 -4.52
N VAL A 8 4.92 -17.87 -3.32
CA VAL A 8 4.07 -18.38 -2.24
C VAL A 8 4.08 -17.39 -1.09
N GLU A 9 2.91 -16.85 -0.73
CA GLU A 9 2.72 -16.03 0.48
C GLU A 9 2.72 -16.97 1.70
N THR A 10 3.42 -16.58 2.77
CA THR A 10 3.63 -17.40 3.96
C THR A 10 3.29 -16.70 5.28
N LEU A 11 2.68 -15.52 5.23
CA LEU A 11 2.25 -14.77 6.41
C LEU A 11 1.00 -15.37 7.07
N GLY A 12 0.19 -16.11 6.31
CA GLY A 12 -0.97 -16.83 6.82
C GLY A 12 -0.61 -18.22 7.38
N GLY A 13 -1.58 -18.89 8.00
CA GLY A 13 -1.41 -20.23 8.57
C GLY A 13 -1.06 -21.31 7.54
N ASP A 14 -1.65 -21.23 6.32
CA ASP A 14 -1.36 -22.12 5.20
C ASP A 14 -0.69 -21.34 4.06
N PRO A 15 0.44 -21.84 3.50
CA PRO A 15 1.09 -21.17 2.38
C PRO A 15 0.17 -21.12 1.14
N THR A 16 0.08 -19.95 0.50
CA THR A 16 -0.78 -19.72 -0.66
C THR A 16 0.01 -19.26 -1.87
N VAL A 17 -0.29 -19.83 -3.04
CA VAL A 17 0.33 -19.43 -4.31
C VAL A 17 -0.31 -18.12 -4.78
N VAL A 18 0.51 -17.09 -4.97
CA VAL A 18 0.08 -15.75 -5.41
C VAL A 18 0.54 -15.43 -6.82
N ALA A 19 1.60 -16.09 -7.30
CA ALA A 19 2.02 -16.00 -8.70
C ALA A 19 2.64 -17.32 -9.20
N GLN A 20 2.57 -17.52 -10.53
CA GLN A 20 3.31 -18.53 -11.27
C GLN A 20 4.05 -17.82 -12.41
N GLY A 21 5.37 -17.79 -12.35
CA GLY A 21 6.15 -16.87 -13.16
C GLY A 21 5.70 -15.43 -12.92
N ARG A 22 5.22 -14.75 -13.96
CA ARG A 22 4.67 -13.39 -13.87
C ARG A 22 3.13 -13.34 -13.78
N GLN A 23 2.46 -14.49 -13.78
CA GLN A 23 0.99 -14.57 -13.78
C GLN A 23 0.44 -14.57 -12.35
N LEU A 24 -0.51 -13.68 -12.09
CA LEU A 24 -1.24 -13.64 -10.82
C LEU A 24 -2.01 -14.95 -10.60
N LYS A 25 -1.95 -15.46 -9.37
CA LYS A 25 -2.80 -16.51 -8.80
C LYS A 25 -3.44 -15.94 -7.54
N ASN A 26 -4.76 -16.05 -7.44
CA ASN A 26 -5.50 -15.39 -6.38
C ASN A 26 -5.48 -16.23 -5.08
N LEU A 27 -4.37 -16.21 -4.33
CA LEU A 27 -4.22 -16.84 -3.02
C LEU A 27 -4.68 -18.31 -3.00
N VAL A 28 -4.22 -19.10 -3.98
CA VAL A 28 -4.58 -20.52 -4.08
C VAL A 28 -3.77 -21.32 -3.06
N PRO A 29 -4.39 -22.03 -2.10
CA PRO A 29 -3.65 -22.88 -1.17
C PRO A 29 -2.70 -23.82 -1.92
N ILE A 30 -1.45 -23.94 -1.47
CA ILE A 30 -0.42 -24.75 -2.16
C ILE A 30 -0.84 -26.21 -2.29
N THR A 31 -1.58 -26.72 -1.31
CA THR A 31 -2.14 -28.08 -1.32
C THR A 31 -3.14 -28.28 -2.45
N THR A 32 -3.94 -27.26 -2.77
CA THR A 32 -4.87 -27.26 -3.89
C THR A 32 -4.13 -27.08 -5.20
N PHE A 33 -3.17 -26.15 -5.26
CA PHE A 33 -2.42 -25.85 -6.47
C PHE A 33 -1.60 -27.06 -6.95
N LEU A 34 -0.93 -27.73 -6.03
CA LEU A 34 -0.08 -28.90 -6.29
C LEU A 34 -0.77 -30.24 -5.98
N ARG A 35 -2.09 -30.30 -5.87
CA ARG A 35 -2.84 -31.50 -5.46
C ARG A 35 -2.52 -32.79 -6.25
N ARG A 36 -2.09 -32.66 -7.50
CA ARG A 36 -1.70 -33.78 -8.37
C ARG A 36 -0.19 -34.01 -8.43
N SER A 37 0.59 -33.19 -7.74
CA SER A 37 2.03 -33.30 -7.73
C SER A 37 2.49 -34.35 -6.72
N PRO A 38 3.27 -35.34 -7.11
CA PRO A 38 3.86 -36.30 -6.16
C PRO A 38 4.89 -35.65 -5.25
N TYR A 39 5.30 -34.41 -5.52
CA TYR A 39 6.32 -33.66 -4.79
C TYR A 39 5.72 -32.67 -3.79
N LEU A 40 4.41 -32.60 -3.62
CA LEU A 40 3.76 -31.63 -2.74
C LEU A 40 4.37 -31.63 -1.31
N ALA A 41 4.55 -32.81 -0.72
CA ALA A 41 5.12 -32.91 0.62
C ALA A 41 6.54 -32.34 0.70
N ALA A 42 7.41 -32.66 -0.26
CA ALA A 42 8.78 -32.17 -0.31
C ALA A 42 8.83 -30.64 -0.54
N VAL A 43 7.94 -30.10 -1.40
CA VAL A 43 7.83 -28.66 -1.64
C VAL A 43 7.39 -27.93 -0.36
N ARG A 44 6.38 -28.44 0.35
CA ARG A 44 5.93 -27.85 1.62
C ARG A 44 7.03 -27.85 2.68
N THR A 45 7.78 -28.93 2.79
CA THR A 45 8.93 -29.01 3.72
C THR A 45 9.99 -27.97 3.35
N ALA A 46 10.35 -27.84 2.06
CA ALA A 46 11.35 -26.87 1.61
C ALA A 46 10.90 -25.42 1.86
N ILE A 47 9.61 -25.11 1.67
CA ILE A 47 9.06 -23.79 1.99
C ILE A 47 9.15 -23.52 3.49
N ALA A 48 8.71 -24.48 4.33
CA ALA A 48 8.73 -24.32 5.79
C ALA A 48 10.16 -24.13 6.31
N GLU A 49 11.13 -24.89 5.79
CA GLU A 49 12.55 -24.77 6.14
C GLU A 49 13.12 -23.42 5.71
N SER A 50 12.78 -22.94 4.48
CA SER A 50 13.21 -21.63 4.00
C SER A 50 12.63 -20.49 4.85
N VAL A 51 11.38 -20.60 5.28
CA VAL A 51 10.76 -19.63 6.21
C VAL A 51 11.43 -19.66 7.58
N GLN A 52 11.74 -20.86 8.09
CA GLN A 52 12.35 -21.00 9.41
C GLN A 52 13.79 -20.48 9.45
N THR A 53 14.56 -20.73 8.38
CA THR A 53 15.99 -20.39 8.33
C THR A 53 16.27 -19.00 7.75
N GLY A 54 15.33 -18.45 6.99
CA GLY A 54 15.55 -17.22 6.22
C GLY A 54 16.55 -17.38 5.07
N GLN A 55 16.85 -18.63 4.67
CA GLN A 55 17.88 -18.91 3.70
C GLN A 55 17.30 -19.49 2.39
N ALA A 56 17.99 -19.19 1.30
CA ALA A 56 17.79 -19.88 0.03
C ALA A 56 18.27 -21.33 0.18
N LEU A 57 17.42 -22.27 -0.23
CA LEU A 57 17.73 -23.70 -0.10
C LEU A 57 17.65 -24.40 -1.46
N THR A 58 18.47 -25.44 -1.59
CA THR A 58 18.40 -26.39 -2.69
C THR A 58 18.32 -27.78 -2.11
N SER A 59 17.24 -28.49 -2.42
CA SER A 59 17.02 -29.86 -1.98
C SER A 59 16.71 -30.76 -3.17
N ILE A 60 17.01 -32.06 -3.00
CA ILE A 60 16.72 -33.07 -4.00
C ILE A 60 15.55 -33.91 -3.49
N THR A 61 14.60 -34.21 -4.36
CA THR A 61 13.47 -35.07 -4.02
C THR A 61 13.94 -36.49 -3.61
N PRO A 62 13.15 -37.22 -2.81
CA PRO A 62 13.55 -38.57 -2.37
C PRO A 62 13.90 -39.54 -3.50
N LYS A 63 13.29 -39.38 -4.67
CA LYS A 63 13.60 -40.21 -5.86
C LYS A 63 14.81 -39.71 -6.65
N ARG A 64 15.41 -38.56 -6.23
CA ARG A 64 16.55 -37.91 -6.91
C ARG A 64 16.31 -37.55 -8.37
N ASP A 65 15.05 -37.42 -8.76
CA ASP A 65 14.63 -37.10 -10.12
C ASP A 65 14.33 -35.58 -10.30
N ARG A 66 14.25 -34.82 -9.18
CA ARG A 66 14.02 -33.41 -9.22
C ARG A 66 14.79 -32.65 -8.14
N ILE A 67 15.03 -31.37 -8.47
CA ILE A 67 15.55 -30.37 -7.54
C ILE A 67 14.41 -29.45 -7.14
N ILE A 68 14.35 -29.07 -5.87
CA ILE A 68 13.52 -28.01 -5.33
C ILE A 68 14.47 -26.89 -4.90
N ARG A 69 14.25 -25.68 -5.45
CA ARG A 69 14.96 -24.46 -5.04
C ARG A 69 13.97 -23.53 -4.39
N THR A 70 14.37 -22.92 -3.27
CA THR A 70 13.59 -21.90 -2.56
C THR A 70 14.41 -20.65 -2.38
N GLU A 71 13.76 -19.48 -2.50
CA GLU A 71 14.32 -18.17 -2.28
C GLU A 71 13.35 -17.39 -1.38
N PRO A 72 13.70 -17.07 -0.14
CA PRO A 72 12.82 -16.34 0.76
C PRO A 72 12.67 -14.88 0.31
N VAL A 73 11.49 -14.34 0.53
CA VAL A 73 11.14 -12.91 0.32
C VAL A 73 11.18 -12.23 1.68
N VAL A 74 12.32 -11.61 1.97
CA VAL A 74 12.64 -11.09 3.30
C VAL A 74 12.45 -9.58 3.33
N MET A 75 11.62 -9.08 4.26
CA MET A 75 11.46 -7.65 4.53
C MET A 75 12.67 -7.11 5.30
N SER A 76 12.89 -5.80 5.26
CA SER A 76 13.99 -5.12 5.95
C SER A 76 14.02 -5.33 7.47
N ASP A 77 12.89 -5.67 8.08
CA ASP A 77 12.79 -6.04 9.50
C ASP A 77 13.06 -7.53 9.79
N GLY A 78 13.44 -8.29 8.77
CA GLY A 78 13.77 -9.72 8.85
C GLY A 78 12.58 -10.68 8.75
N LEU A 79 11.33 -10.17 8.71
CA LEU A 79 10.16 -11.03 8.54
C LEU A 79 10.08 -11.53 7.10
N ILE A 80 9.77 -12.83 6.95
CA ILE A 80 9.60 -13.45 5.65
C ILE A 80 8.14 -13.35 5.24
N HIS A 81 7.89 -12.62 4.15
CA HIS A 81 6.55 -12.44 3.61
C HIS A 81 6.13 -13.60 2.70
N GLY A 82 7.10 -14.25 2.09
CA GLY A 82 6.84 -15.36 1.19
C GLY A 82 8.10 -16.09 0.75
N VAL A 83 7.92 -17.07 -0.11
CA VAL A 83 9.01 -17.88 -0.68
C VAL A 83 8.76 -18.06 -2.17
N HIS A 84 9.76 -17.77 -3.00
CA HIS A 84 9.81 -18.31 -4.35
C HIS A 84 10.21 -19.77 -4.30
N VAL A 85 9.48 -20.65 -4.96
CA VAL A 85 9.82 -22.06 -5.06
C VAL A 85 9.77 -22.52 -6.52
N TRP A 86 10.81 -23.25 -6.91
CA TRP A 86 10.89 -23.89 -8.21
C TRP A 86 11.13 -25.39 -8.05
N THR A 87 10.51 -26.19 -8.92
CA THR A 87 10.72 -27.64 -8.94
C THR A 87 10.91 -28.09 -10.37
N GLY A 88 12.06 -28.61 -10.69
CA GLY A 88 12.42 -29.08 -12.03
C GLY A 88 13.34 -30.29 -12.04
N PRO A 89 13.61 -30.87 -13.23
CA PRO A 89 14.61 -31.91 -13.40
C PRO A 89 16.00 -31.46 -12.89
N SER A 90 16.80 -32.41 -12.44
CA SER A 90 18.11 -32.10 -11.87
C SER A 90 19.16 -31.61 -12.89
N ASP A 91 18.88 -31.79 -14.16
CA ASP A 91 19.73 -31.42 -15.30
C ASP A 91 19.25 -30.11 -16.00
N ILE A 92 18.23 -29.46 -15.48
CA ILE A 92 17.69 -28.21 -16.02
C ILE A 92 17.84 -27.10 -14.99
N ASP A 93 18.42 -25.98 -15.42
CA ASP A 93 18.41 -24.77 -14.62
C ASP A 93 17.03 -24.10 -14.61
N PRO A 94 16.63 -23.49 -13.47
CA PRO A 94 15.38 -22.75 -13.40
C PRO A 94 15.39 -21.55 -14.37
N PRO A 95 14.22 -21.20 -14.93
CA PRO A 95 14.10 -20.00 -15.73
C PRO A 95 14.34 -18.74 -14.88
N GLU A 96 14.61 -17.62 -15.54
CA GLU A 96 14.64 -16.31 -14.87
C GLU A 96 13.33 -16.07 -14.11
N ARG A 97 13.44 -15.64 -12.87
CA ARG A 97 12.29 -15.31 -12.03
C ARG A 97 12.08 -13.81 -11.92
N PRO A 98 10.84 -13.31 -11.81
CA PRO A 98 10.60 -11.95 -11.37
C PRO A 98 11.13 -11.79 -9.94
N ILE A 99 11.73 -10.65 -9.65
CA ILE A 99 12.21 -10.36 -8.29
C ILE A 99 11.02 -9.81 -7.50
N PRO A 100 10.57 -10.47 -6.41
CA PRO A 100 9.51 -9.95 -5.56
C PRO A 100 10.06 -8.87 -4.64
N GLY A 101 9.26 -7.83 -4.40
CA GLY A 101 9.57 -6.77 -3.46
C GLY A 101 8.63 -6.84 -2.26
N PRO A 102 9.13 -7.19 -1.08
CA PRO A 102 8.33 -7.09 0.13
C PRO A 102 8.22 -5.62 0.55
N LEU A 103 7.06 -5.27 1.11
CA LEU A 103 6.76 -3.95 1.64
C LEU A 103 5.77 -4.06 2.80
N LYS A 104 5.63 -2.96 3.54
CA LYS A 104 4.77 -2.88 4.71
C LYS A 104 4.08 -1.53 4.78
N TRP A 105 2.77 -1.52 5.06
CA TRP A 105 1.97 -0.35 5.37
C TRP A 105 1.51 -0.44 6.83
N ASP A 106 1.98 0.45 7.67
CA ASP A 106 1.38 0.67 8.98
C ASP A 106 0.11 1.50 8.80
N LEU A 107 -1.05 0.84 8.81
CA LEU A 107 -2.34 1.47 8.58
C LEU A 107 -2.77 2.33 9.77
N THR A 108 -2.26 2.05 10.96
CA THR A 108 -2.51 2.83 12.17
C THR A 108 -1.80 4.18 12.10
N MET A 109 -0.54 4.19 11.65
CA MET A 109 0.28 5.39 11.55
C MET A 109 0.14 6.11 10.20
N GLY A 110 -0.29 5.40 9.14
CA GLY A 110 -0.32 5.90 7.78
C GLY A 110 1.07 5.97 7.13
N VAL A 111 1.94 4.99 7.46
CA VAL A 111 3.34 4.97 7.05
C VAL A 111 3.62 3.75 6.17
N ALA A 112 4.31 3.97 5.06
CA ALA A 112 4.81 2.94 4.17
C ALA A 112 6.31 2.70 4.40
N THR A 113 6.71 1.43 4.34
CA THR A 113 8.10 0.98 4.32
C THR A 113 8.28 0.01 3.16
N ASP A 114 9.20 0.31 2.29
CA ASP A 114 9.51 -0.43 1.08
C ASP A 114 10.85 -1.14 1.16
N THR A 115 11.07 -2.05 0.23
CA THR A 115 12.40 -2.47 -0.19
C THR A 115 12.74 -1.80 -1.52
N ARG A 116 14.03 -1.85 -1.90
CA ARG A 116 14.48 -1.38 -3.21
C ARG A 116 13.72 -2.09 -4.35
N GLU A 117 13.51 -3.39 -4.19
CA GLU A 117 12.80 -4.24 -5.14
C GLU A 117 11.34 -3.84 -5.26
N SER A 118 10.67 -3.52 -4.14
CA SER A 118 9.26 -3.08 -4.17
C SER A 118 9.11 -1.74 -4.89
N LEU A 119 10.03 -0.79 -4.68
CA LEU A 119 10.05 0.49 -5.41
C LEU A 119 10.23 0.29 -6.91
N ILE A 120 11.18 -0.56 -7.32
CA ILE A 120 11.40 -0.90 -8.75
C ILE A 120 10.14 -1.51 -9.35
N ASN A 121 9.54 -2.47 -8.67
CA ASN A 121 8.32 -3.15 -9.14
C ASN A 121 7.14 -2.17 -9.24
N SER A 122 7.05 -1.19 -8.33
CA SER A 122 6.03 -0.13 -8.35
C SER A 122 6.33 0.99 -9.35
N GLY A 123 7.37 0.84 -10.18
CA GLY A 123 7.72 1.82 -11.20
C GLY A 123 8.34 3.11 -10.67
N LYS A 124 8.79 3.12 -9.43
CA LYS A 124 9.46 4.26 -8.78
C LYS A 124 10.97 4.21 -9.01
N ASN A 125 11.63 5.37 -8.94
CA ASN A 125 13.08 5.45 -9.06
C ASN A 125 13.75 5.13 -7.71
N PRO A 126 14.39 3.96 -7.54
CA PRO A 126 14.96 3.54 -6.26
C PRO A 126 16.22 4.34 -5.85
N GLU A 127 16.76 5.18 -6.75
CA GLU A 127 17.91 6.06 -6.44
C GLU A 127 17.46 7.39 -5.82
N VAL A 128 16.17 7.73 -5.93
CA VAL A 128 15.62 9.00 -5.45
C VAL A 128 14.66 8.77 -4.28
N GLU A 129 13.87 7.70 -4.37
CA GLU A 129 12.86 7.38 -3.36
C GLU A 129 13.49 6.79 -2.10
N VAL A 130 13.02 7.24 -0.94
CA VAL A 130 13.38 6.63 0.33
C VAL A 130 12.57 5.37 0.57
N THR A 131 13.16 4.37 1.22
CA THR A 131 12.49 3.10 1.50
C THR A 131 11.73 3.09 2.83
N PHE A 132 12.00 4.03 3.72
CA PHE A 132 11.47 4.03 5.08
C PHE A 132 10.74 5.34 5.42
N GLY A 133 9.65 5.23 6.20
CA GLY A 133 8.97 6.40 6.76
C GLY A 133 8.22 7.25 5.73
N ARG A 134 7.82 6.68 4.61
CA ARG A 134 7.03 7.38 3.58
C ARG A 134 5.58 7.51 4.04
N ALA A 135 4.93 8.60 3.68
CA ALA A 135 3.49 8.68 3.89
C ALA A 135 2.77 7.62 3.01
N PHE A 136 1.73 7.00 3.52
CA PHE A 136 0.94 6.01 2.77
C PHE A 136 0.47 6.57 1.41
N ALA A 137 0.09 7.85 1.38
CA ALA A 137 -0.33 8.52 0.15
C ALA A 137 0.74 8.61 -0.95
N GLU A 138 2.02 8.45 -0.60
CA GLU A 138 3.12 8.40 -1.58
C GLU A 138 3.29 7.01 -2.18
N ASP A 139 2.74 5.99 -1.55
CA ASP A 139 2.96 4.61 -1.96
C ASP A 139 1.96 4.13 -3.01
N LEU A 140 0.80 4.75 -3.09
CA LEU A 140 -0.16 4.46 -4.16
C LEU A 140 0.44 4.82 -5.53
N PRO A 141 0.27 3.94 -6.54
CA PRO A 141 1.11 3.96 -7.74
C PRO A 141 0.85 5.12 -8.69
N SER A 142 -0.32 5.76 -8.62
CA SER A 142 -0.64 6.89 -9.51
C SER A 142 -1.61 7.87 -8.85
N ARG A 143 -1.64 9.11 -9.35
CA ARG A 143 -2.68 10.09 -9.02
C ARG A 143 -3.99 9.80 -9.75
N GLU A 144 -3.92 9.07 -10.85
CA GLU A 144 -5.08 8.68 -11.64
C GLU A 144 -5.94 7.71 -10.84
N LEU A 145 -7.25 7.79 -11.05
CA LEU A 145 -8.19 6.87 -10.43
C LEU A 145 -8.06 5.49 -11.09
N ASN A 146 -7.65 4.51 -10.32
CA ASN A 146 -7.57 3.13 -10.78
C ASN A 146 -8.71 2.32 -10.16
N PRO A 147 -9.51 1.59 -10.94
CA PRO A 147 -10.63 0.79 -10.41
C PRO A 147 -10.23 -0.23 -9.34
N ASN A 148 -8.98 -0.73 -9.40
CA ASN A 148 -8.47 -1.69 -8.41
C ASN A 148 -7.99 -1.02 -7.11
N GLU A 149 -7.83 0.30 -7.11
CA GLU A 149 -7.32 1.06 -5.97
C GLU A 149 -8.37 1.23 -4.87
N THR A 150 -9.65 1.24 -5.23
CA THR A 150 -10.76 1.36 -4.28
C THR A 150 -10.69 0.29 -3.19
N LYS A 151 -10.33 -0.95 -3.54
CA LYS A 151 -10.17 -2.05 -2.57
C LYS A 151 -9.01 -1.82 -1.61
N VAL A 152 -7.92 -1.22 -2.08
CA VAL A 152 -6.76 -0.88 -1.23
C VAL A 152 -7.12 0.25 -0.27
N LEU A 153 -7.79 1.28 -0.77
CA LEU A 153 -8.27 2.40 0.05
C LEU A 153 -9.30 1.92 1.07
N ALA A 154 -10.24 1.05 0.67
CA ALA A 154 -11.21 0.45 1.58
C ALA A 154 -10.52 -0.41 2.66
N MET A 155 -9.48 -1.18 2.29
CA MET A 155 -8.66 -1.90 3.24
C MET A 155 -7.94 -0.92 4.19
N ALA A 156 -7.37 0.17 3.73
CA ALA A 156 -6.71 1.14 4.59
C ALA A 156 -7.66 1.75 5.64
N VAL A 157 -8.92 1.98 5.28
CA VAL A 157 -9.93 2.60 6.16
C VAL A 157 -10.58 1.60 7.14
N LYS A 158 -10.87 0.38 6.70
CA LYS A 158 -11.70 -0.59 7.46
C LYS A 158 -11.06 -1.97 7.54
N ALA A 159 -9.73 -2.03 7.53
CA ALA A 159 -9.03 -3.30 7.63
C ALA A 159 -9.34 -4.02 8.96
N LYS A 160 -9.38 -5.35 8.87
CA LYS A 160 -9.43 -6.25 10.02
C LYS A 160 -8.20 -7.14 9.98
N PRO A 161 -7.73 -7.64 11.11
CA PRO A 161 -6.68 -8.66 11.12
C PRO A 161 -7.03 -9.84 10.20
N ASP A 162 -6.02 -10.45 9.57
CA ASP A 162 -6.12 -11.56 8.62
C ASP A 162 -6.89 -11.28 7.31
N GLN A 163 -7.23 -10.03 7.03
CA GLN A 163 -7.79 -9.66 5.74
C GLN A 163 -6.71 -9.75 4.66
N THR A 164 -7.08 -10.31 3.51
CA THR A 164 -6.16 -10.44 2.37
C THR A 164 -6.67 -9.70 1.15
N LEU A 165 -5.74 -9.17 0.37
CA LEU A 165 -6.01 -8.55 -0.92
C LEU A 165 -4.98 -9.04 -1.93
N CYS A 166 -5.44 -9.45 -3.10
CA CYS A 166 -4.58 -9.85 -4.20
C CYS A 166 -5.11 -9.21 -5.49
N SER A 167 -4.26 -8.44 -6.19
CA SER A 167 -4.70 -7.66 -7.35
C SER A 167 -3.55 -7.35 -8.30
N THR A 168 -3.88 -6.68 -9.40
CA THR A 168 -2.90 -6.12 -10.34
C THR A 168 -3.21 -4.67 -10.63
N TRP A 169 -2.17 -3.85 -10.88
CA TRP A 169 -2.30 -2.48 -11.34
C TRP A 169 -1.49 -2.24 -12.60
N ASP A 170 -2.05 -1.48 -13.51
CA ASP A 170 -1.36 -0.92 -14.67
C ASP A 170 -0.92 0.50 -14.34
N LEU A 171 0.33 0.81 -14.62
CA LEU A 171 0.91 2.13 -14.39
C LEU A 171 2.04 2.41 -15.36
N THR A 172 2.49 3.65 -15.38
CA THR A 172 3.69 4.07 -16.11
C THR A 172 4.84 4.25 -15.13
N ASP A 173 5.97 3.61 -15.40
CA ASP A 173 7.15 3.74 -14.55
C ASP A 173 7.82 5.14 -14.71
N TRP A 174 8.78 5.43 -13.85
CA TRP A 174 9.51 6.71 -13.89
C TRP A 174 10.28 7.00 -15.19
N ARG A 175 10.43 5.98 -16.06
CA ARG A 175 11.04 6.11 -17.41
C ARG A 175 10.00 6.29 -18.50
N GLY A 176 8.72 6.33 -18.17
CA GLY A 176 7.62 6.44 -19.13
C GLY A 176 7.20 5.11 -19.75
N LYS A 177 7.65 3.97 -19.22
CA LYS A 177 7.29 2.64 -19.72
C LYS A 177 6.03 2.13 -19.01
N ALA A 178 5.05 1.67 -19.79
CA ALA A 178 3.88 0.99 -19.23
C ALA A 178 4.29 -0.35 -18.61
N ILE A 179 3.90 -0.57 -17.36
CA ILE A 179 4.15 -1.80 -16.61
C ILE A 179 2.86 -2.26 -15.92
N ARG A 180 2.78 -3.55 -15.63
CA ARG A 180 1.76 -4.14 -14.75
C ARG A 180 2.44 -4.70 -13.54
N ILE A 181 1.96 -4.32 -12.36
CA ILE A 181 2.38 -4.92 -11.09
C ILE A 181 1.30 -5.86 -10.59
N GLY A 182 1.73 -7.01 -10.07
CA GLY A 182 0.91 -7.86 -9.22
C GLY A 182 1.29 -7.61 -7.77
N PHE A 183 0.34 -7.68 -6.87
CA PHE A 183 0.61 -7.60 -5.45
C PHE A 183 -0.36 -8.44 -4.63
N VAL A 184 0.12 -8.85 -3.47
CA VAL A 184 -0.67 -9.48 -2.41
C VAL A 184 -0.38 -8.74 -1.13
N ALA A 185 -1.40 -8.53 -0.31
CA ALA A 185 -1.27 -7.96 1.02
C ALA A 185 -2.07 -8.79 2.03
N ARG A 186 -1.58 -8.87 3.26
CA ARG A 186 -2.27 -9.44 4.42
C ARG A 186 -2.14 -8.49 5.59
N THR A 187 -3.25 -8.24 6.27
CA THR A 187 -3.27 -7.42 7.49
C THR A 187 -3.01 -8.28 8.71
N ILE A 188 -2.12 -7.83 9.59
CA ILE A 188 -1.79 -8.48 10.85
C ILE A 188 -1.67 -7.42 11.96
N LEU A 189 -1.85 -7.84 13.20
CA LEU A 189 -1.56 -7.00 14.37
C LEU A 189 -0.09 -7.18 14.75
N GLU A 190 0.62 -6.08 14.92
CA GLU A 190 2.03 -6.06 15.33
C GLU A 190 2.25 -5.02 16.42
N PRO A 191 3.26 -5.23 17.31
CA PRO A 191 3.70 -4.18 18.22
C PRO A 191 4.20 -2.96 17.44
N GLY A 192 3.60 -1.82 17.71
CA GLY A 192 4.03 -0.54 17.13
C GLY A 192 5.19 0.11 17.92
N PRO A 193 5.83 1.13 17.36
CA PRO A 193 6.92 1.85 18.02
C PRO A 193 6.47 2.63 19.26
N ASP A 194 5.17 2.90 19.41
CA ASP A 194 4.55 3.53 20.56
C ASP A 194 4.15 2.54 21.66
N GLY A 195 4.46 1.25 21.50
CA GLY A 195 4.13 0.17 22.43
C GLY A 195 2.67 -0.30 22.36
N ARG A 196 1.89 0.17 21.40
CA ARG A 196 0.52 -0.29 21.13
C ARG A 196 0.51 -1.29 20.00
N GLU A 197 -0.59 -2.03 19.88
CA GLU A 197 -0.82 -2.86 18.70
C GLU A 197 -1.21 -1.98 17.51
N HIS A 198 -0.47 -2.14 16.42
CA HIS A 198 -0.77 -1.51 15.14
C HIS A 198 -1.34 -2.53 14.16
N LEU A 199 -2.30 -2.11 13.38
CA LEU A 199 -2.75 -2.87 12.23
C LEU A 199 -1.83 -2.56 11.06
N VAL A 200 -1.14 -3.59 10.59
CA VAL A 200 -0.13 -3.50 9.53
C VAL A 200 -0.54 -4.37 8.36
N ALA A 201 -0.50 -3.85 7.15
CA ALA A 201 -0.62 -4.64 5.94
C ALA A 201 0.79 -4.99 5.44
N ARG A 202 1.16 -6.26 5.49
CA ARG A 202 2.39 -6.78 4.89
C ARG A 202 2.09 -7.28 3.49
N ALA A 203 2.92 -6.89 2.55
CA ALA A 203 2.67 -7.13 1.15
C ALA A 203 3.90 -7.61 0.39
N ILE A 204 3.66 -8.21 -0.76
CA ILE A 204 4.67 -8.55 -1.77
C ILE A 204 4.16 -8.03 -3.10
N ASN A 205 4.99 -7.32 -3.83
CA ASN A 205 4.71 -6.94 -5.20
C ASN A 205 5.72 -7.57 -6.18
N TRP A 206 5.36 -7.66 -7.44
CA TRP A 206 6.22 -8.15 -8.53
C TRP A 206 5.75 -7.58 -9.87
N GLN A 207 6.67 -7.53 -10.84
CA GLN A 207 6.28 -7.18 -12.21
C GLN A 207 5.50 -8.35 -12.85
N SER A 208 4.24 -8.10 -13.17
CA SER A 208 3.34 -9.05 -13.80
C SER A 208 3.36 -8.95 -15.32
N GLU A 209 2.75 -9.92 -16.01
CA GLU A 209 2.63 -9.86 -17.47
C GLU A 209 1.59 -8.82 -17.89
N LEU A 210 1.97 -7.97 -18.86
CA LEU A 210 1.02 -7.13 -19.59
C LEU A 210 0.23 -8.03 -20.58
N LYS A 211 -0.94 -8.51 -20.18
CA LYS A 211 -1.87 -9.22 -21.07
C LYS A 211 -3.03 -8.29 -21.43
N GLY A 212 -3.17 -8.03 -22.71
CA GLY A 212 -4.23 -7.15 -23.23
C GLY A 212 -3.89 -5.66 -23.15
N PRO A 213 -4.81 -4.80 -23.61
CA PRO A 213 -4.67 -3.36 -23.41
C PRO A 213 -4.63 -3.07 -21.91
N ALA A 214 -3.82 -2.08 -21.52
CA ALA A 214 -3.85 -1.54 -20.15
C ALA A 214 -5.32 -1.28 -19.76
N VAL A 215 -5.70 -1.62 -18.52
CA VAL A 215 -7.02 -1.23 -18.02
C VAL A 215 -7.07 0.28 -18.10
N SER A 216 -7.97 0.82 -18.93
CA SER A 216 -8.13 2.26 -19.04
C SER A 216 -8.51 2.80 -17.67
N THR A 217 -7.76 3.79 -17.20
CA THR A 217 -8.21 4.66 -16.11
C THR A 217 -9.63 5.13 -16.43
N ASP A 218 -10.45 5.40 -15.41
CA ASP A 218 -11.77 6.00 -15.64
C ASP A 218 -11.58 7.43 -16.15
N ASP A 219 -11.35 7.56 -17.46
CA ASP A 219 -11.08 8.84 -18.13
C ASP A 219 -12.19 9.88 -17.88
N LEU A 220 -13.43 9.43 -17.64
CA LEU A 220 -14.52 10.35 -17.36
C LEU A 220 -14.44 10.89 -15.93
N ALA A 221 -14.26 10.02 -14.94
CA ALA A 221 -14.12 10.44 -13.54
C ALA A 221 -12.88 11.35 -13.38
N GLN A 222 -11.77 10.98 -14.01
CA GLN A 222 -10.54 11.79 -14.01
C GLN A 222 -10.74 13.16 -14.65
N ARG A 223 -11.44 13.24 -15.80
CA ARG A 223 -11.77 14.50 -16.46
C ARG A 223 -12.73 15.35 -15.62
N ILE A 224 -13.71 14.75 -14.95
CA ILE A 224 -14.61 15.46 -14.04
C ILE A 224 -13.81 16.05 -12.87
N LEU A 225 -12.94 15.24 -12.23
CA LEU A 225 -12.08 15.73 -11.15
C LEU A 225 -11.20 16.88 -11.61
N SER A 226 -10.56 16.75 -12.78
CA SER A 226 -9.72 17.81 -13.34
C SER A 226 -10.54 19.07 -13.67
N GLY A 227 -11.76 18.92 -14.17
CA GLY A 227 -12.67 20.05 -14.45
C GLY A 227 -13.20 20.76 -13.20
N LEU A 228 -13.19 20.08 -12.06
CA LEU A 228 -13.56 20.64 -10.75
C LEU A 228 -12.37 21.20 -9.97
N ALA A 229 -11.16 21.11 -10.52
CA ALA A 229 -9.96 21.64 -9.89
C ALA A 229 -10.03 23.17 -9.80
N GLN A 230 -9.64 23.73 -8.66
CA GLN A 230 -9.59 25.17 -8.42
C GLN A 230 -8.16 25.56 -8.03
N ALA A 231 -7.70 26.69 -8.53
CA ALA A 231 -6.37 27.20 -8.19
C ALA A 231 -6.25 27.43 -6.67
N GLY A 232 -5.17 26.93 -6.07
CA GLY A 232 -4.92 27.05 -4.63
C GLY A 232 -5.76 26.13 -3.75
N VAL A 233 -6.58 25.23 -4.33
CA VAL A 233 -7.31 24.18 -3.60
C VAL A 233 -6.71 22.83 -3.93
N HIS A 234 -6.34 22.07 -2.91
CA HIS A 234 -5.74 20.74 -3.01
C HIS A 234 -6.70 19.71 -2.42
N ARG A 235 -7.07 18.71 -3.24
CA ARG A 235 -8.01 17.66 -2.81
C ARG A 235 -7.30 16.35 -2.56
N ALA A 236 -7.74 15.68 -1.50
CA ALA A 236 -7.20 14.37 -1.13
C ALA A 236 -8.28 13.49 -0.49
N LEU A 237 -7.99 12.20 -0.39
CA LEU A 237 -8.76 11.25 0.41
C LEU A 237 -8.07 11.05 1.75
N ILE A 238 -8.85 11.05 2.82
CA ILE A 238 -8.40 10.78 4.19
C ILE A 238 -9.23 9.68 4.83
N ASP A 239 -8.65 8.96 5.78
CA ASP A 239 -9.40 8.12 6.71
C ASP A 239 -10.13 9.00 7.73
N LEU A 240 -11.45 8.88 7.81
CA LEU A 240 -12.29 9.66 8.72
C LEU A 240 -12.10 9.30 10.21
N ASN A 241 -11.52 8.14 10.52
CA ASN A 241 -11.34 7.69 11.91
C ASN A 241 -10.12 8.35 12.57
N ASN A 242 -9.05 8.55 11.81
CA ASN A 242 -7.77 9.01 12.33
C ASN A 242 -7.15 10.18 11.54
N TRP A 243 -7.84 10.67 10.50
CA TRP A 243 -7.40 11.75 9.61
C TRP A 243 -6.09 11.45 8.86
N THR A 244 -5.77 10.18 8.67
CA THR A 244 -4.62 9.77 7.86
C THR A 244 -4.86 10.10 6.39
N LEU A 245 -3.89 10.74 5.77
CA LEU A 245 -3.89 10.99 4.34
C LEU A 245 -3.72 9.67 3.57
N LEU A 246 -4.70 9.33 2.74
CA LEU A 246 -4.72 8.12 1.95
C LEU A 246 -4.23 8.33 0.53
N LYS A 247 -4.65 9.41 -0.12
CA LYS A 247 -4.34 9.68 -1.53
C LYS A 247 -4.56 11.14 -1.87
N TRP A 248 -3.61 11.75 -2.59
CA TRP A 248 -3.83 13.02 -3.29
C TRP A 248 -4.59 12.80 -4.58
N LEU A 249 -5.60 13.60 -4.83
CA LEU A 249 -6.35 13.65 -6.09
C LEU A 249 -5.85 14.75 -7.02
N ASP A 250 -5.31 15.82 -6.44
CA ASP A 250 -4.63 16.92 -7.11
C ASP A 250 -3.13 16.88 -6.81
N GLU A 251 -2.38 17.89 -7.30
CA GLU A 251 -0.99 18.10 -6.86
C GLU A 251 -0.95 18.23 -5.32
N PRO A 252 0.00 17.55 -4.64
CA PRO A 252 0.15 17.68 -3.21
C PRO A 252 0.30 19.13 -2.79
N CYS A 253 -0.32 19.48 -1.69
CA CYS A 253 -0.21 20.81 -1.16
C CYS A 253 1.19 21.06 -0.59
N THR A 254 1.70 22.29 -0.80
CA THR A 254 3.06 22.69 -0.43
C THR A 254 3.12 23.57 0.81
N PHE A 255 1.99 24.01 1.35
CA PHE A 255 1.95 24.95 2.46
C PHE A 255 1.92 24.30 3.84
N TYR A 256 1.82 22.97 3.95
CA TYR A 256 1.99 22.24 5.21
C TYR A 256 2.77 20.93 5.00
N ASP A 257 3.37 20.41 6.05
CA ASP A 257 4.15 19.17 6.02
C ASP A 257 3.25 17.92 6.21
N TRP A 258 2.66 17.46 5.12
CA TRP A 258 1.82 16.27 5.11
C TRP A 258 2.63 14.95 5.15
N ARG A 259 3.96 15.01 4.94
CA ARG A 259 4.85 13.86 5.00
C ARG A 259 5.33 13.54 6.41
N SER A 260 5.23 14.50 7.32
CA SER A 260 5.65 14.32 8.69
C SER A 260 4.80 13.22 9.36
N SER A 261 5.36 12.03 9.41
CA SER A 261 4.79 10.84 10.05
C SER A 261 5.50 10.50 11.36
N GLU A 262 6.23 11.47 11.94
CA GLU A 262 6.94 11.23 13.20
C GLU A 262 5.97 10.75 14.28
N THR A 263 6.29 9.60 14.84
CA THR A 263 5.53 8.99 15.94
C THR A 263 5.35 9.99 17.08
N GLY A 264 4.09 10.23 17.45
CA GLY A 264 3.75 11.13 18.54
C GLY A 264 3.55 12.60 18.19
N LYS A 265 3.81 13.03 16.95
CA LYS A 265 3.44 14.39 16.52
C LYS A 265 1.93 14.47 16.27
N PRO A 266 1.24 15.47 16.82
CA PRO A 266 -0.19 15.66 16.53
C PRO A 266 -0.38 16.09 15.08
N ARG A 267 -1.42 15.55 14.42
CA ARG A 267 -1.79 15.89 13.02
C ARG A 267 -2.41 17.28 12.88
N VAL A 268 -2.86 17.85 13.98
CA VAL A 268 -3.47 19.17 14.11
C VAL A 268 -2.97 19.79 15.41
N HIS A 269 -2.91 21.11 15.46
CA HIS A 269 -2.50 21.83 16.68
C HIS A 269 -3.28 21.32 17.90
N PRO A 270 -2.64 21.15 19.06
CA PRO A 270 -3.33 20.64 20.27
C PRO A 270 -4.62 21.36 20.61
N ASP A 271 -4.66 22.69 20.49
CA ASP A 271 -5.88 23.48 20.77
C ASP A 271 -7.00 23.27 19.76
N ASP A 272 -6.71 22.74 18.57
CA ASP A 272 -7.70 22.50 17.51
C ASP A 272 -8.26 21.05 17.55
N GLN A 273 -7.83 20.23 18.50
CA GLN A 273 -8.29 18.84 18.67
C GLN A 273 -9.80 18.75 18.86
N ASP A 274 -10.38 19.65 19.64
CA ASP A 274 -11.81 19.69 19.88
C ASP A 274 -12.59 20.11 18.61
N VAL A 275 -12.02 21.02 17.82
CA VAL A 275 -12.59 21.43 16.52
C VAL A 275 -12.58 20.25 15.56
N MET A 276 -11.46 19.54 15.44
CA MET A 276 -11.34 18.34 14.62
C MET A 276 -12.30 17.23 15.07
N SER A 277 -12.41 17.01 16.38
CA SER A 277 -13.36 16.04 16.96
C SER A 277 -14.81 16.41 16.67
N THR A 278 -15.13 17.70 16.62
CA THR A 278 -16.45 18.18 16.24
C THR A 278 -16.72 17.94 14.77
N MET A 279 -15.79 18.25 13.88
CA MET A 279 -15.90 17.93 12.45
C MET A 279 -16.13 16.43 12.24
N THR A 280 -15.43 15.56 12.96
CA THR A 280 -15.59 14.09 12.88
C THR A 280 -17.03 13.67 13.20
N ARG A 281 -17.68 14.30 14.17
CA ARG A 281 -19.09 14.02 14.51
C ARG A 281 -20.08 14.55 13.47
N GLU A 282 -19.72 15.60 12.73
CA GLU A 282 -20.57 16.24 11.71
C GLU A 282 -20.59 15.45 10.38
N PHE A 283 -19.65 14.54 10.11
CA PHE A 283 -19.57 13.81 8.84
C PHE A 283 -20.83 13.03 8.45
N GLY A 284 -21.68 12.68 9.41
CA GLY A 284 -22.97 12.04 9.16
C GLY A 284 -24.02 12.97 8.54
N GLY A 285 -23.88 14.27 8.70
CA GLY A 285 -24.84 15.31 8.27
C GLY A 285 -24.49 16.00 6.96
N GLY A 286 -23.33 15.72 6.36
CA GLY A 286 -22.87 16.36 5.11
C GLY A 286 -21.46 16.92 5.19
N ALA A 287 -21.18 17.98 4.43
CA ALA A 287 -19.87 18.63 4.45
C ALA A 287 -19.67 19.42 5.75
N THR A 288 -18.47 19.35 6.29
CA THR A 288 -18.03 20.20 7.40
C THR A 288 -16.81 21.02 6.99
N SER A 289 -16.70 22.24 7.50
CA SER A 289 -15.63 23.17 7.10
C SER A 289 -15.17 23.99 8.29
N ARG A 290 -13.84 24.03 8.52
CA ARG A 290 -13.21 24.81 9.61
C ARG A 290 -11.81 25.24 9.19
N VAL A 291 -11.25 26.23 9.89
CA VAL A 291 -9.81 26.50 9.88
C VAL A 291 -9.16 25.68 10.98
N LEU A 292 -8.15 24.89 10.58
CA LEU A 292 -7.31 24.08 11.48
C LEU A 292 -5.85 24.47 11.28
N ARG A 293 -5.05 24.42 12.33
CA ARG A 293 -3.61 24.59 12.25
C ARG A 293 -2.96 23.23 12.03
N LEU A 294 -2.38 23.04 10.84
CA LEU A 294 -1.68 21.82 10.43
C LEU A 294 -0.15 22.00 10.58
N PRO A 295 0.64 20.90 10.70
CA PRO A 295 2.09 21.00 10.83
C PRO A 295 2.73 21.73 9.64
N GLY A 296 3.57 22.73 9.89
CA GLY A 296 4.40 23.39 8.89
C GLY A 296 5.74 22.68 8.69
N HIS A 297 6.50 23.08 7.66
CA HIS A 297 7.80 22.49 7.35
C HIS A 297 8.91 22.80 8.39
N ASP A 298 8.82 23.95 9.06
CA ASP A 298 9.81 24.44 10.02
C ASP A 298 9.37 24.25 11.48
N ALA A 299 8.63 23.19 11.77
CA ALA A 299 8.02 22.93 13.09
C ALA A 299 7.00 23.98 13.56
N ASP A 300 6.57 24.84 12.67
CA ASP A 300 5.49 25.80 12.88
C ASP A 300 4.11 25.18 12.61
N TRP A 301 3.07 25.94 12.92
CA TRP A 301 1.70 25.59 12.64
C TRP A 301 1.11 26.51 11.59
N VAL A 302 0.61 25.94 10.51
CA VAL A 302 0.03 26.68 9.38
C VAL A 302 -1.49 26.60 9.47
N PRO A 303 -2.20 27.74 9.51
CA PRO A 303 -3.66 27.74 9.42
C PRO A 303 -4.09 27.34 8.00
N VAL A 304 -4.97 26.35 7.93
CA VAL A 304 -5.50 25.78 6.68
C VAL A 304 -7.01 25.72 6.78
N HIS A 305 -7.69 26.20 5.76
CA HIS A 305 -9.12 26.00 5.62
C HIS A 305 -9.37 24.59 5.10
N VAL A 306 -9.99 23.75 5.92
CA VAL A 306 -10.25 22.34 5.67
C VAL A 306 -11.74 22.13 5.49
N THR A 307 -12.14 21.65 4.32
CA THR A 307 -13.50 21.18 4.05
C THR A 307 -13.48 19.68 3.83
N VAL A 308 -14.33 18.92 4.51
CA VAL A 308 -14.41 17.47 4.39
C VAL A 308 -15.81 17.05 3.97
N ASN A 309 -15.89 16.25 2.92
CA ASN A 309 -17.09 15.58 2.45
C ASN A 309 -16.94 14.09 2.63
N ARG A 310 -18.01 13.39 3.00
CA ARG A 310 -18.00 11.93 3.08
C ARG A 310 -18.15 11.32 1.69
N VAL A 311 -17.29 10.35 1.36
CA VAL A 311 -17.31 9.60 0.10
C VAL A 311 -17.35 8.11 0.40
N GLU A 312 -18.26 7.39 -0.24
CA GLU A 312 -18.32 5.93 -0.16
C GLU A 312 -17.29 5.29 -1.12
N LEU A 313 -16.40 4.48 -0.59
CA LEU A 313 -15.40 3.71 -1.35
C LEU A 313 -15.96 2.36 -1.78
N GLU A 314 -16.60 1.66 -0.84
CA GLU A 314 -17.31 0.39 -1.02
C GLU A 314 -18.55 0.42 -0.13
N PRO A 315 -19.53 -0.48 -0.30
CA PRO A 315 -20.69 -0.54 0.57
C PRO A 315 -20.31 -0.49 2.06
N ASP A 316 -20.86 0.46 2.78
CA ASP A 316 -20.60 0.72 4.20
C ASP A 316 -19.13 1.08 4.56
N THR A 317 -18.32 1.47 3.58
CA THR A 317 -16.92 1.90 3.80
C THR A 317 -16.73 3.31 3.25
N TYR A 318 -16.40 4.24 4.13
CA TYR A 318 -16.37 5.66 3.83
C TYR A 318 -15.01 6.28 4.10
N ALA A 319 -14.59 7.17 3.20
CA ALA A 319 -13.44 8.06 3.36
C ALA A 319 -13.91 9.52 3.39
N GLY A 320 -13.05 10.41 3.79
CA GLY A 320 -13.22 11.84 3.65
C GLY A 320 -12.59 12.35 2.36
N LEU A 321 -13.36 13.02 1.52
CA LEU A 321 -12.81 13.87 0.47
C LEU A 321 -12.51 15.22 1.09
N VAL A 322 -11.24 15.50 1.33
CA VAL A 322 -10.78 16.75 1.91
C VAL A 322 -10.39 17.74 0.82
N SER A 323 -10.76 19.00 0.99
CA SER A 323 -10.29 20.13 0.21
C SER A 323 -9.53 21.09 1.14
N LEU A 324 -8.29 21.37 0.81
CA LEU A 324 -7.36 22.18 1.58
C LEU A 324 -6.98 23.43 0.81
N ARG A 325 -7.04 24.58 1.47
CA ARG A 325 -6.57 25.86 0.94
C ARG A 325 -6.12 26.78 2.06
N LEU A 326 -5.42 27.82 1.73
CA LEU A 326 -5.17 28.89 2.69
C LEU A 326 -6.47 29.60 3.05
N PRO A 327 -6.68 29.94 4.33
CA PRO A 327 -7.86 30.69 4.77
C PRO A 327 -7.79 32.16 4.32
N THR A 328 -8.94 32.80 4.21
CA THR A 328 -9.05 34.24 4.05
C THR A 328 -8.88 34.94 5.40
N ASP A 329 -8.64 36.28 5.38
CA ASP A 329 -8.52 37.09 6.61
C ASP A 329 -9.80 37.03 7.45
N ASP A 330 -10.98 37.02 6.83
CA ASP A 330 -12.25 36.91 7.54
C ASP A 330 -12.39 35.54 8.23
N GLU A 331 -11.92 34.46 7.57
CA GLU A 331 -11.93 33.11 8.13
C GLU A 331 -10.93 32.96 9.29
N LEU A 332 -9.76 33.60 9.19
CA LEU A 332 -8.80 33.66 10.29
C LEU A 332 -9.40 34.41 11.48
N ALA A 333 -9.99 35.57 11.24
CA ALA A 333 -10.65 36.37 12.30
C ALA A 333 -11.79 35.57 12.96
N ALA A 334 -12.62 34.87 12.17
CA ALA A 334 -13.69 34.04 12.69
C ALA A 334 -13.19 32.85 13.52
N ALA A 335 -11.99 32.35 13.22
CA ALA A 335 -11.30 31.28 13.98
C ALA A 335 -10.50 31.84 15.18
N GLY A 336 -10.46 33.15 15.40
CA GLY A 336 -9.66 33.77 16.45
C GLY A 336 -8.14 33.69 16.23
N LEU A 337 -7.73 33.52 14.97
CA LEU A 337 -6.32 33.38 14.58
C LEU A 337 -5.77 34.73 14.03
N PRO A 338 -4.46 34.98 14.22
CA PRO A 338 -3.85 36.17 13.65
C PRO A 338 -3.86 36.12 12.12
N GLN A 339 -4.01 37.28 11.49
CA GLN A 339 -3.87 37.41 10.04
C GLN A 339 -2.45 37.07 9.63
N THR A 340 -2.30 36.40 8.50
CA THR A 340 -0.96 36.12 7.94
C THR A 340 -0.38 37.43 7.39
N PRO A 341 0.86 37.79 7.72
CA PRO A 341 1.50 39.03 7.30
C PRO A 341 1.70 39.13 5.79
#